data_47fb53b506cb842868b6f8bb7046866f
#
_entry.id   47fb53b506cb842868b6f8bb7046866f
#
_cell.length_a   1.000
_cell.length_b   1.000
_cell.length_c   1.000
_cell.angle_alpha   90.00
_cell.angle_beta   90.00
_cell.angle_gamma   90.00
#
_symmetry.space_group_name_H-M   'P 1'
#
loop_
_entity.id
_entity.type
_entity.pdbx_description
1 polymer ?
#
loop_
_entity_poly.entity_id
_entity_poly.type
_entity_poly.pdbx_seq_one_letter_code
_entity_poly.pdbx_strand_id
1 'polypeptide(L)'
;MRTLIAVLGFAALLDAADAPPPVVYMDAAKVAEALAKTGLITTNSEFMVAGAHREKPGQVELHEKTTDILFVVEGEALYVTGGKMIDGKQTRPGEWIGTNIEGGVEHHLKKGDVIVVPANTPHWFKEVTLCNSFMVRVNKP
;
A
#
# COMPACT_ATOMS: atom_id res chain seq x y z
N MET A 1 2.35 62.25 -34.61
CA MET A 1 1.60 61.00 -34.33
C MET A 1 2.62 59.86 -34.05
N ARG A 2 2.73 59.42 -32.83
CA ARG A 2 3.61 58.32 -32.44
C ARG A 2 2.71 57.10 -32.17
N THR A 3 2.85 56.10 -32.99
CA THR A 3 2.07 54.82 -32.88
C THR A 3 2.77 53.95 -31.84
N LEU A 4 2.10 53.67 -30.71
CA LEU A 4 2.54 52.69 -29.74
C LEU A 4 2.11 51.30 -30.25
N ILE A 5 3.09 50.45 -30.51
CA ILE A 5 2.86 49.01 -30.76
C ILE A 5 2.92 48.31 -29.41
N ALA A 6 1.74 47.82 -28.92
CA ALA A 6 1.69 46.95 -27.75
C ALA A 6 2.06 45.54 -28.17
N VAL A 7 3.19 45.03 -27.69
CA VAL A 7 3.55 43.61 -27.83
C VAL A 7 2.86 42.85 -26.71
N LEU A 8 1.80 42.12 -27.06
CA LEU A 8 1.20 41.13 -26.14
C LEU A 8 2.16 39.92 -26.04
N GLY A 9 2.84 39.84 -24.93
CA GLY A 9 3.58 38.62 -24.56
C GLY A 9 2.60 37.49 -24.23
N PHE A 10 2.57 36.47 -25.07
CA PHE A 10 1.87 35.19 -24.80
C PHE A 10 2.76 34.41 -23.84
N ALA A 11 2.46 34.46 -22.54
CA ALA A 11 3.04 33.54 -21.56
C ALA A 11 2.40 32.19 -21.78
N ALA A 12 3.13 31.25 -22.37
CA ALA A 12 2.74 29.85 -22.41
C ALA A 12 2.73 29.33 -20.96
N LEU A 13 1.53 29.10 -20.42
CA LEU A 13 1.34 28.30 -19.22
C LEU A 13 1.75 26.88 -19.59
N LEU A 14 2.99 26.49 -19.21
CA LEU A 14 3.38 25.09 -19.23
C LEU A 14 2.47 24.37 -18.23
N ASP A 15 1.62 23.50 -18.75
CA ASP A 15 0.75 22.63 -17.95
C ASP A 15 1.64 21.80 -17.00
N ALA A 16 1.45 22.00 -15.70
CA ALA A 16 2.15 21.22 -14.67
C ALA A 16 1.73 19.74 -14.66
N ALA A 17 0.81 19.33 -15.54
CA ALA A 17 0.28 17.98 -15.66
C ALA A 17 1.25 16.96 -16.30
N ASP A 18 2.30 17.40 -17.00
CA ASP A 18 3.23 16.54 -17.75
C ASP A 18 4.58 16.29 -17.07
N ALA A 19 4.82 16.85 -15.89
CA ALA A 19 6.05 16.57 -15.17
C ALA A 19 5.98 15.20 -14.49
N PRO A 20 6.98 14.32 -14.68
CA PRO A 20 7.01 13.03 -14.01
C PRO A 20 7.01 13.24 -12.48
N PRO A 21 6.37 12.33 -11.70
CA PRO A 21 6.40 12.43 -10.25
C PRO A 21 7.84 12.41 -9.74
N PRO A 22 8.13 13.13 -8.63
CA PRO A 22 9.48 13.24 -8.11
C PRO A 22 10.01 11.87 -7.68
N VAL A 23 11.31 11.65 -7.89
CA VAL A 23 12.02 10.49 -7.34
C VAL A 23 12.03 10.59 -5.82
N VAL A 24 11.63 9.51 -5.14
CA VAL A 24 11.70 9.40 -3.67
C VAL A 24 12.87 8.50 -3.31
N TYR A 25 13.80 9.04 -2.53
CA TYR A 25 14.90 8.31 -1.92
C TYR A 25 14.81 8.38 -0.40
N MET A 26 14.90 7.22 0.24
CA MET A 26 14.94 7.09 1.69
C MET A 26 16.18 6.30 2.07
N ASP A 27 17.02 6.86 2.92
CA ASP A 27 18.22 6.19 3.41
C ASP A 27 17.90 5.00 4.32
N ALA A 28 18.89 4.12 4.53
CA ALA A 28 18.70 2.89 5.29
C ALA A 28 18.22 3.12 6.74
N ALA A 29 18.63 4.21 7.37
CA ALA A 29 18.22 4.50 8.76
C ALA A 29 16.74 4.84 8.83
N LYS A 30 16.24 5.66 7.91
CA LYS A 30 14.81 5.99 7.82
C LYS A 30 13.97 4.80 7.40
N VAL A 31 14.48 3.95 6.50
CA VAL A 31 13.82 2.68 6.15
C VAL A 31 13.70 1.78 7.37
N ALA A 32 14.77 1.61 8.15
CA ALA A 32 14.74 0.82 9.39
C ALA A 32 13.73 1.39 10.41
N GLU A 33 13.63 2.71 10.54
CA GLU A 33 12.63 3.34 11.40
C GLU A 33 11.20 3.08 10.91
N ALA A 34 10.94 3.18 9.59
CA ALA A 34 9.63 2.88 9.01
C ALA A 34 9.21 1.41 9.22
N LEU A 35 10.15 0.47 9.14
CA LEU A 35 9.92 -0.94 9.43
C LEU A 35 9.64 -1.22 10.91
N ALA A 36 10.30 -0.49 11.82
CA ALA A 36 10.16 -0.73 13.27
C ALA A 36 8.87 -0.16 13.87
N LYS A 37 8.20 0.79 13.21
CA LYS A 37 7.07 1.53 13.79
C LYS A 37 5.84 1.59 12.91
N THR A 38 5.81 0.89 11.78
CA THR A 38 4.83 1.09 10.72
C THR A 38 4.86 2.53 10.19
N GLY A 39 5.63 2.77 9.15
CA GLY A 39 5.87 4.12 8.61
C GLY A 39 5.69 4.20 7.10
N LEU A 40 5.07 5.28 6.65
CA LEU A 40 4.93 5.58 5.22
C LEU A 40 6.30 5.96 4.63
N ILE A 41 6.66 5.34 3.50
CA ILE A 41 7.85 5.68 2.72
C ILE A 41 7.45 6.64 1.60
N THR A 42 6.46 6.26 0.79
CA THR A 42 5.94 7.12 -0.28
C THR A 42 4.52 6.70 -0.67
N THR A 43 3.76 7.62 -1.24
CA THR A 43 2.45 7.34 -1.81
C THR A 43 2.11 8.33 -2.92
N ASN A 44 1.37 7.86 -3.91
CA ASN A 44 0.75 8.65 -4.96
C ASN A 44 -0.58 8.01 -5.37
N SER A 45 -1.16 8.40 -6.51
CA SER A 45 -2.41 7.82 -7.03
C SER A 45 -2.27 6.36 -7.50
N GLU A 46 -1.07 5.92 -7.86
CA GLU A 46 -0.82 4.60 -8.44
C GLU A 46 -0.42 3.57 -7.38
N PHE A 47 0.38 3.98 -6.39
CA PHE A 47 0.91 3.07 -5.37
C PHE A 47 1.21 3.74 -4.04
N MET A 48 1.38 2.91 -3.03
CA MET A 48 1.92 3.24 -1.71
C MET A 48 3.03 2.27 -1.36
N VAL A 49 4.11 2.75 -0.75
CA VAL A 49 5.17 1.94 -0.13
C VAL A 49 5.30 2.32 1.32
N ALA A 50 5.25 1.34 2.20
CA ALA A 50 5.37 1.53 3.65
C ALA A 50 6.17 0.40 4.30
N GLY A 51 6.78 0.68 5.45
CA GLY A 51 7.15 -0.34 6.40
C GLY A 51 5.94 -0.73 7.24
N ALA A 52 5.74 -2.00 7.49
CA ALA A 52 4.70 -2.52 8.35
C ALA A 52 5.32 -3.32 9.49
N HIS A 53 4.97 -2.94 10.72
CA HIS A 53 5.37 -3.61 11.96
C HIS A 53 4.14 -4.23 12.63
N ARG A 54 4.19 -5.52 12.89
CA ARG A 54 3.09 -6.23 13.54
C ARG A 54 3.59 -7.10 14.68
N GLU A 55 2.95 -6.95 15.84
CA GLU A 55 3.14 -7.79 17.02
C GLU A 55 1.83 -8.47 17.45
N LYS A 56 0.76 -8.29 16.69
CA LYS A 56 -0.58 -8.81 17.01
C LYS A 56 -1.31 -9.24 15.74
N PRO A 57 -2.26 -10.19 15.84
CA PRO A 57 -3.21 -10.49 14.78
C PRO A 57 -3.91 -9.22 14.30
N GLY A 58 -4.22 -9.17 13.00
CA GLY A 58 -5.02 -8.12 12.40
C GLY A 58 -6.50 -8.48 12.34
N GLN A 59 -7.29 -7.64 11.67
CA GLN A 59 -8.61 -7.98 11.19
C GLN A 59 -8.49 -8.60 9.79
N VAL A 60 -9.54 -9.28 9.34
CA VAL A 60 -9.67 -9.63 7.93
C VAL A 60 -9.86 -8.35 7.14
N GLU A 61 -9.10 -8.20 6.06
CA GLU A 61 -9.16 -7.05 5.17
C GLU A 61 -9.50 -7.51 3.74
N LEU A 62 -10.16 -6.64 2.97
CA LEU A 62 -10.35 -6.79 1.53
C LEU A 62 -10.34 -5.40 0.89
N HIS A 63 -9.54 -5.27 -0.16
CA HIS A 63 -9.43 -4.06 -0.97
C HIS A 63 -9.96 -4.35 -2.37
N GLU A 64 -11.03 -3.66 -2.79
CA GLU A 64 -11.65 -3.90 -4.10
C GLU A 64 -10.75 -3.49 -5.28
N LYS A 65 -9.93 -2.46 -5.08
CA LYS A 65 -9.14 -1.83 -6.14
C LYS A 65 -7.64 -1.82 -5.87
N THR A 66 -7.18 -2.55 -4.84
CA THR A 66 -5.77 -2.51 -4.46
C THR A 66 -5.20 -3.92 -4.40
N THR A 67 -4.03 -4.10 -5.02
CA THR A 67 -3.21 -5.29 -4.86
C THR A 67 -2.16 -5.02 -3.80
N ASP A 68 -2.09 -5.87 -2.78
CA ASP A 68 -1.07 -5.80 -1.73
C ASP A 68 0.10 -6.74 -2.06
N ILE A 69 1.31 -6.24 -1.91
CA ILE A 69 2.55 -7.01 -2.02
C ILE A 69 3.30 -6.85 -0.70
N LEU A 70 3.55 -7.97 -0.03
CA LEU A 70 4.31 -7.99 1.21
C LEU A 70 5.64 -8.70 0.99
N PHE A 71 6.73 -8.09 1.43
CA PHE A 71 8.06 -8.71 1.53
C PHE A 71 8.47 -8.75 3.00
N VAL A 72 8.55 -9.94 3.58
CA VAL A 72 8.89 -10.14 5.00
C VAL A 72 10.39 -9.93 5.21
N VAL A 73 10.76 -8.93 6.01
CA VAL A 73 12.16 -8.61 6.32
C VAL A 73 12.63 -9.19 7.65
N GLU A 74 11.67 -9.43 8.57
CA GLU A 74 11.96 -9.99 9.89
C GLU A 74 10.72 -10.66 10.49
N GLY A 75 10.94 -11.73 11.27
CA GLY A 75 9.88 -12.44 11.98
C GLY A 75 9.07 -13.37 11.08
N GLU A 76 7.87 -13.73 11.55
CA GLU A 76 6.99 -14.69 10.91
C GLU A 76 5.52 -14.41 11.23
N ALA A 77 4.61 -14.94 10.41
CA ALA A 77 3.18 -14.83 10.60
C ALA A 77 2.43 -15.99 9.96
N LEU A 78 1.30 -16.39 10.53
CA LEU A 78 0.28 -17.15 9.83
C LEU A 78 -0.64 -16.18 9.08
N TYR A 79 -0.60 -16.22 7.77
CA TYR A 79 -1.36 -15.35 6.88
C TYR A 79 -2.37 -16.15 6.07
N VAL A 80 -3.63 -15.71 6.06
CA VAL A 80 -4.71 -16.42 5.35
C VAL A 80 -5.18 -15.57 4.18
N THR A 81 -5.39 -16.19 3.01
CA THR A 81 -5.85 -15.49 1.81
C THR A 81 -6.97 -16.24 1.11
N GLY A 82 -7.81 -15.50 0.40
CA GLY A 82 -8.94 -16.07 -0.35
C GLY A 82 -10.09 -16.53 0.54
N GLY A 83 -10.91 -17.44 0.04
CA GLY A 83 -12.08 -17.87 0.76
C GLY A 83 -13.18 -16.81 0.86
N LYS A 84 -14.03 -16.92 1.87
CA LYS A 84 -15.16 -16.03 2.13
C LYS A 84 -14.91 -15.23 3.41
N MET A 85 -14.94 -13.91 3.32
CA MET A 85 -14.95 -13.03 4.49
C MET A 85 -16.25 -13.17 5.27
N ILE A 86 -16.14 -13.31 6.59
CA ILE A 86 -17.28 -13.38 7.52
C ILE A 86 -17.47 -12.03 8.20
N ASP A 87 -18.73 -11.63 8.38
CA ASP A 87 -19.15 -10.35 8.97
C ASP A 87 -18.50 -9.13 8.32
N GLY A 88 -18.34 -9.19 6.98
CA GLY A 88 -17.74 -8.11 6.22
C GLY A 88 -18.50 -6.80 6.36
N LYS A 89 -17.79 -5.73 6.73
CA LYS A 89 -18.32 -4.36 6.81
C LYS A 89 -17.46 -3.43 5.97
N GLN A 90 -18.10 -2.65 5.11
CA GLN A 90 -17.40 -1.60 4.38
C GLN A 90 -17.08 -0.44 5.32
N THR A 91 -15.81 -0.08 5.43
CA THR A 91 -15.32 1.03 6.26
C THR A 91 -15.25 2.34 5.47
N ARG A 92 -14.99 2.23 4.17
CA ARG A 92 -14.99 3.31 3.18
C ARG A 92 -15.11 2.68 1.78
N PRO A 93 -15.43 3.45 0.71
CA PRO A 93 -15.59 2.89 -0.63
C PRO A 93 -14.40 2.00 -1.03
N GLY A 94 -14.70 0.73 -1.33
CA GLY A 94 -13.71 -0.26 -1.76
C GLY A 94 -12.87 -0.91 -0.65
N GLU A 95 -13.09 -0.56 0.63
CA GLU A 95 -12.33 -1.07 1.77
C GLU A 95 -13.25 -1.80 2.76
N TRP A 96 -12.94 -3.04 3.04
CA TRP A 96 -13.75 -3.92 3.90
C TRP A 96 -12.92 -4.52 5.02
N ILE A 97 -13.56 -4.74 6.16
CA ILE A 97 -13.03 -5.49 7.28
C ILE A 97 -13.99 -6.60 7.67
N GLY A 98 -13.46 -7.69 8.21
CA GLY A 98 -14.25 -8.84 8.67
C GLY A 98 -13.67 -9.46 9.93
N THR A 99 -14.35 -10.52 10.41
CA THR A 99 -13.97 -11.21 11.66
C THR A 99 -13.26 -12.54 11.41
N ASN A 100 -13.49 -13.19 10.27
CA ASN A 100 -12.91 -14.49 9.93
C ASN A 100 -12.90 -14.70 8.41
N ILE A 101 -12.14 -15.70 7.95
CA ILE A 101 -12.15 -16.23 6.59
C ILE A 101 -12.52 -17.72 6.64
N GLU A 102 -13.56 -18.11 5.90
CA GLU A 102 -13.92 -19.51 5.68
C GLU A 102 -13.34 -19.99 4.34
N GLY A 103 -12.70 -21.18 4.32
CA GLY A 103 -12.19 -21.80 3.11
C GLY A 103 -10.98 -21.07 2.49
N GLY A 104 -10.27 -20.25 3.26
CA GLY A 104 -9.04 -19.60 2.83
C GLY A 104 -7.85 -20.55 2.83
N VAL A 105 -6.75 -20.09 2.19
CA VAL A 105 -5.45 -20.80 2.17
C VAL A 105 -4.53 -20.18 3.21
N GLU A 106 -3.93 -21.02 4.05
CA GLU A 106 -2.97 -20.61 5.07
C GLU A 106 -1.55 -20.57 4.49
N HIS A 107 -0.81 -19.50 4.79
CA HIS A 107 0.58 -19.29 4.41
C HIS A 107 1.39 -19.00 5.67
N HIS A 108 2.42 -19.82 5.95
CA HIS A 108 3.38 -19.57 7.02
C HIS A 108 4.49 -18.68 6.47
N LEU A 109 4.27 -17.36 6.59
CA LEU A 109 5.23 -16.34 6.13
C LEU A 109 6.41 -16.27 7.08
N LYS A 110 7.61 -16.15 6.52
CA LYS A 110 8.87 -15.98 7.26
C LYS A 110 9.80 -15.01 6.53
N LYS A 111 10.85 -14.59 7.18
CA LYS A 111 11.87 -13.70 6.61
C LYS A 111 12.30 -14.15 5.22
N GLY A 112 12.23 -13.26 4.24
CA GLY A 112 12.59 -13.46 2.84
C GLY A 112 11.40 -13.84 1.95
N ASP A 113 10.26 -14.19 2.52
CA ASP A 113 9.06 -14.52 1.73
C ASP A 113 8.41 -13.27 1.12
N VAL A 114 7.82 -13.48 -0.05
CA VAL A 114 6.96 -12.50 -0.73
C VAL A 114 5.58 -13.10 -0.92
N ILE A 115 4.55 -12.34 -0.61
CA ILE A 115 3.17 -12.69 -0.96
C ILE A 115 2.51 -11.55 -1.73
N VAL A 116 1.79 -11.89 -2.79
CA VAL A 116 1.00 -10.96 -3.60
C VAL A 116 -0.47 -11.30 -3.42
N VAL A 117 -1.23 -10.34 -2.92
CA VAL A 117 -2.68 -10.46 -2.70
C VAL A 117 -3.40 -9.58 -3.72
N PRO A 118 -4.00 -10.16 -4.77
CA PRO A 118 -4.74 -9.39 -5.75
C PRO A 118 -5.94 -8.66 -5.14
N ALA A 119 -6.37 -7.59 -5.79
CA ALA A 119 -7.62 -6.91 -5.42
C ALA A 119 -8.81 -7.89 -5.34
N ASN A 120 -9.79 -7.59 -4.49
CA ASN A 120 -10.95 -8.43 -4.18
C ASN A 120 -10.62 -9.76 -3.49
N THR A 121 -9.44 -9.91 -2.93
CA THR A 121 -9.04 -11.13 -2.22
C THR A 121 -9.05 -10.86 -0.72
N PRO A 122 -9.93 -11.51 0.08
CA PRO A 122 -9.87 -11.45 1.54
C PRO A 122 -8.50 -11.91 2.02
N HIS A 123 -7.94 -11.22 3.01
CA HIS A 123 -6.66 -11.59 3.58
C HIS A 123 -6.57 -11.19 5.05
N TRP A 124 -5.70 -11.89 5.81
CA TRP A 124 -5.68 -11.76 7.25
C TRP A 124 -4.34 -12.20 7.85
N PHE A 125 -3.72 -11.35 8.64
CA PHE A 125 -2.70 -11.77 9.61
C PHE A 125 -3.38 -12.46 10.79
N LYS A 126 -3.55 -13.77 10.72
CA LYS A 126 -4.29 -14.59 11.68
C LYS A 126 -3.52 -14.79 12.98
N GLU A 127 -2.21 -15.07 12.88
CA GLU A 127 -1.32 -15.24 14.01
C GLU A 127 -0.01 -14.51 13.74
N VAL A 128 0.45 -13.73 14.70
CA VAL A 128 1.69 -12.95 14.62
C VAL A 128 2.29 -12.82 15.99
N THR A 129 3.58 -13.13 16.13
CA THR A 129 4.37 -12.75 17.29
C THR A 129 5.17 -11.50 16.99
N LEU A 130 5.87 -11.50 15.85
CA LEU A 130 6.55 -10.35 15.24
C LEU A 130 6.60 -10.58 13.75
N CYS A 131 6.21 -9.59 12.98
CA CYS A 131 6.38 -9.60 11.52
C CYS A 131 6.62 -8.16 11.02
N ASN A 132 7.84 -7.90 10.55
CA ASN A 132 8.21 -6.67 9.88
C ASN A 132 8.27 -6.93 8.37
N SER A 133 7.58 -6.12 7.59
CA SER A 133 7.54 -6.27 6.14
C SER A 133 7.55 -4.93 5.43
N PHE A 134 8.08 -4.90 4.20
CA PHE A 134 7.66 -3.88 3.26
C PHE A 134 6.28 -4.23 2.74
N MET A 135 5.42 -3.24 2.72
CA MET A 135 4.09 -3.30 2.11
C MET A 135 4.05 -2.36 0.92
N VAL A 136 3.76 -2.90 -0.23
CA VAL A 136 3.49 -2.13 -1.45
C VAL A 136 2.04 -2.34 -1.82
N ARG A 137 1.26 -1.27 -1.90
CA ARG A 137 -0.10 -1.27 -2.41
C ARG A 137 -0.12 -0.67 -3.79
N VAL A 138 -0.65 -1.41 -4.76
CA VAL A 138 -0.79 -0.95 -6.14
C VAL A 138 -2.27 -0.75 -6.44
N ASN A 139 -2.64 0.50 -6.74
CA ASN A 139 -4.02 0.85 -7.06
C ASN A 139 -4.34 0.43 -8.48
N LYS A 140 -5.52 -0.19 -8.69
CA LYS A 140 -6.06 -0.39 -10.03
C LYS A 140 -6.67 0.92 -10.53
N PRO A 141 -6.51 1.23 -11.81
CA PRO A 141 -7.19 2.37 -12.44
C PRO A 141 -8.70 2.34 -12.29
#